data_f385b39a97adb9d7e4373e737b211a42
#
_entry.id   f385b39a97adb9d7e4373e737b211a42
#
_cell.length_a   1.000
_cell.length_b   1.000
_cell.length_c   1.000
_cell.angle_alpha   90.00
_cell.angle_beta   90.00
_cell.angle_gamma   90.00
#
_symmetry.space_group_name_H-M   'P 1'
#
loop_
_entity.id
_entity.type
_entity.pdbx_description
1 polymer ?
#
loop_
_entity_poly.entity_id
_entity_poly.type
_entity_poly.pdbx_seq_one_letter_code
_entity_poly.pdbx_strand_id
1 'polypeptide(L)'
;MVKVTGGANKRVSLAALIAIKPGCRPRLIYRVHKNHQRRAMDQRKGFTEADYAQLLDAAHQQLAGPLVVVWDNLNAHVSAAMADLVDARDWLRVYQLPPYAHELNPVEPLWSHLKRSLANLAKRNLAQLTALVKTRLKRMQYRPALIDGFLASIGLDLTPFCNPRN
;
A
#
# COMPACT_ATOMS: atom_id res chain seq x y z
N MET A 1 4.04 0.95 -4.95
CA MET A 1 4.57 2.10 -4.16
C MET A 1 4.32 3.41 -4.90
N VAL A 2 3.84 4.42 -4.21
CA VAL A 2 3.65 5.74 -4.81
C VAL A 2 4.48 6.80 -4.08
N LYS A 3 4.93 7.81 -4.82
CA LYS A 3 5.62 8.99 -4.29
C LYS A 3 4.73 10.21 -4.43
N VAL A 4 4.57 10.97 -3.35
CA VAL A 4 3.88 12.27 -3.36
C VAL A 4 4.90 13.36 -3.14
N THR A 5 4.97 14.30 -4.09
CA THR A 5 5.94 15.41 -4.07
C THR A 5 5.26 16.70 -3.61
N GLY A 6 5.97 17.48 -2.82
CA GLY A 6 5.50 18.78 -2.35
C GLY A 6 6.63 19.82 -2.47
N GLY A 7 6.74 20.52 -3.61
CA GLY A 7 7.80 21.49 -3.84
C GLY A 7 9.21 20.88 -3.95
N ALA A 8 10.24 21.70 -4.19
CA ALA A 8 11.60 21.25 -4.41
C ALA A 8 12.05 20.18 -3.38
N ASN A 9 12.35 18.98 -3.87
CA ASN A 9 13.00 17.85 -3.17
C ASN A 9 12.30 17.24 -1.94
N LYS A 10 11.01 17.54 -1.70
CA LYS A 10 10.26 16.97 -0.56
C LYS A 10 9.39 15.82 -1.05
N ARG A 11 9.69 14.59 -0.61
CA ARG A 11 8.97 13.37 -1.05
C ARG A 11 8.49 12.56 0.14
N VAL A 12 7.27 12.05 0.04
CA VAL A 12 6.71 11.04 0.94
C VAL A 12 6.53 9.77 0.13
N SER A 13 7.16 8.68 0.57
CA SER A 13 6.96 7.35 0.00
C SER A 13 5.81 6.66 0.73
N LEU A 14 4.99 5.95 -0.02
CA LEU A 14 3.80 5.27 0.47
C LEU A 14 3.80 3.83 0.00
N ALA A 15 3.49 2.91 0.90
CA ALA A 15 3.16 1.53 0.57
C ALA A 15 1.80 1.19 1.19
N ALA A 16 0.99 0.42 0.50
CA ALA A 16 -0.30 -0.02 0.99
C ALA A 16 -0.67 -1.40 0.46
N LEU A 17 -1.54 -2.05 1.21
CA LEU A 17 -2.23 -3.29 0.88
C LEU A 17 -3.73 -3.05 1.00
N ILE A 18 -4.51 -3.56 0.04
CA ILE A 18 -5.94 -3.77 0.20
C ILE A 18 -6.11 -5.24 0.59
N ALA A 19 -6.54 -5.46 1.81
CA ALA A 19 -6.68 -6.79 2.38
C ALA A 19 -8.15 -7.23 2.35
N ILE A 20 -8.38 -8.43 1.85
CA ILE A 20 -9.70 -9.06 1.72
C ILE A 20 -9.69 -10.30 2.60
N LYS A 21 -10.66 -10.42 3.48
CA LYS A 21 -10.91 -11.62 4.28
C LYS A 21 -12.36 -12.03 4.09
N PRO A 22 -12.64 -13.29 3.71
CA PRO A 22 -14.02 -13.77 3.54
C PRO A 22 -14.89 -13.47 4.77
N GLY A 23 -16.11 -12.98 4.54
CA GLY A 23 -17.02 -12.57 5.59
C GLY A 23 -16.70 -11.24 6.29
N CYS A 24 -15.63 -10.57 5.90
CA CYS A 24 -15.21 -9.28 6.48
C CYS A 24 -15.17 -8.18 5.43
N ARG A 25 -15.34 -6.93 5.89
CA ARG A 25 -15.13 -5.76 5.01
C ARG A 25 -13.66 -5.64 4.60
N PRO A 26 -13.37 -5.25 3.35
CA PRO A 26 -12.00 -4.98 2.92
C PRO A 26 -11.33 -3.93 3.80
N ARG A 27 -10.03 -4.09 4.02
CA ARG A 27 -9.23 -3.20 4.87
C ARG A 27 -8.07 -2.60 4.07
N LEU A 28 -7.83 -1.32 4.31
CA LEU A 28 -6.63 -0.64 3.83
C LEU A 28 -5.57 -0.66 4.93
N ILE A 29 -4.43 -1.28 4.65
CA ILE A 29 -3.25 -1.30 5.53
C ILE A 29 -2.14 -0.54 4.81
N TYR A 30 -1.50 0.44 5.47
CA TYR A 30 -0.53 1.31 4.81
C TYR A 30 0.62 1.72 5.71
N ARG A 31 1.73 2.07 5.09
CA ARG A 31 2.88 2.73 5.73
C ARG A 31 3.25 4.01 5.00
N VAL A 32 3.73 4.97 5.76
CA VAL A 32 4.17 6.29 5.29
C VAL A 32 5.61 6.49 5.72
N HIS A 33 6.51 6.60 4.75
CA HIS A 33 7.92 6.86 4.98
C HIS A 33 8.26 8.30 4.61
N LYS A 34 8.88 9.03 5.56
CA LYS A 34 9.37 10.39 5.32
C LYS A 34 10.79 10.30 4.78
N ASN A 35 10.98 10.67 3.53
CA ASN A 35 12.34 10.81 3.00
C ASN A 35 12.96 12.12 3.51
N HIS A 36 13.68 12.04 4.63
CA HIS A 36 14.56 13.12 5.03
C HIS A 36 15.81 13.06 4.16
N GLN A 37 16.14 14.16 3.45
CA GLN A 37 17.45 14.33 2.85
C GLN A 37 18.49 14.49 3.96
N ARG A 38 18.97 13.40 4.55
CA ARG A 38 20.26 13.37 5.22
C ARG A 38 21.29 12.88 4.19
N ARG A 39 22.35 13.64 4.04
CA ARG A 39 23.57 13.33 3.30
C ARG A 39 24.34 12.16 3.95
N ALA A 40 23.75 11.00 4.04
CA ALA A 40 24.47 9.77 4.32
C ALA A 40 24.46 8.96 3.02
N MET A 41 25.62 8.62 2.52
CA MET A 41 25.88 8.01 1.21
C MET A 41 25.24 6.62 1.01
N ASP A 42 24.41 6.13 1.95
CA ASP A 42 23.91 4.74 1.93
C ASP A 42 22.42 4.56 2.28
N GLN A 43 21.60 5.60 2.21
CA GLN A 43 20.14 5.39 2.42
C GLN A 43 19.38 5.37 1.09
N ARG A 44 18.93 4.17 0.68
CA ARG A 44 18.00 3.98 -0.43
C ARG A 44 16.78 4.92 -0.26
N LYS A 45 16.49 5.68 -1.31
CA LYS A 45 15.44 6.72 -1.31
C LYS A 45 14.02 6.12 -1.42
N GLY A 46 13.60 5.26 -0.49
CA GLY A 46 12.28 4.64 -0.58
C GLY A 46 12.07 3.58 0.49
N PHE A 47 11.08 2.73 0.27
CA PHE A 47 10.87 1.53 1.05
C PHE A 47 11.95 0.49 0.74
N THR A 48 12.47 -0.13 1.78
CA THR A 48 13.35 -1.30 1.71
C THR A 48 12.53 -2.59 1.78
N GLU A 49 13.16 -3.70 1.47
CA GLU A 49 12.57 -5.03 1.61
C GLU A 49 12.08 -5.28 3.05
N ALA A 50 12.87 -4.84 4.04
CA ALA A 50 12.49 -4.93 5.45
C ALA A 50 11.24 -4.09 5.79
N ASP A 51 11.04 -2.93 5.16
CA ASP A 51 9.83 -2.12 5.35
C ASP A 51 8.59 -2.82 4.81
N TYR A 52 8.72 -3.51 3.66
CA TYR A 52 7.63 -4.32 3.09
C TYR A 52 7.34 -5.53 3.95
N ALA A 53 8.37 -6.24 4.42
CA ALA A 53 8.20 -7.37 5.35
C ALA A 53 7.43 -6.93 6.61
N GLN A 54 7.79 -5.80 7.22
CA GLN A 54 7.06 -5.25 8.36
C GLN A 54 5.61 -4.84 8.04
N LEU A 55 5.32 -4.41 6.79
CA LEU A 55 3.94 -4.14 6.35
C LEU A 55 3.14 -5.44 6.27
N LEU A 56 3.75 -6.52 5.76
CA LEU A 56 3.13 -7.85 5.69
C LEU A 56 2.93 -8.45 7.08
N ASP A 57 3.90 -8.33 7.99
CA ASP A 57 3.78 -8.76 9.39
C ASP A 57 2.60 -8.05 10.09
N ALA A 58 2.48 -6.74 9.88
CA ALA A 58 1.35 -5.98 10.42
C ALA A 58 0.00 -6.41 9.83
N ALA A 59 -0.03 -6.77 8.53
CA ALA A 59 -1.23 -7.30 7.89
C ALA A 59 -1.61 -8.67 8.46
N HIS A 60 -0.63 -9.56 8.63
CA HIS A 60 -0.82 -10.88 9.23
C HIS A 60 -1.43 -10.77 10.64
N GLN A 61 -0.87 -9.91 11.48
CA GLN A 61 -1.39 -9.66 12.83
C GLN A 61 -2.82 -9.11 12.82
N GLN A 62 -3.13 -8.17 11.93
CA GLN A 62 -4.47 -7.56 11.85
C GLN A 62 -5.55 -8.50 11.28
N LEU A 63 -5.17 -9.41 10.41
CA LEU A 63 -6.07 -10.37 9.77
C LEU A 63 -6.19 -11.67 10.55
N ALA A 64 -5.23 -11.93 11.45
CA ALA A 64 -5.15 -13.12 12.30
C ALA A 64 -5.29 -14.42 11.48
N GLY A 65 -4.44 -14.58 10.45
CA GLY A 65 -4.43 -15.76 9.59
C GLY A 65 -3.41 -15.70 8.46
N PRO A 66 -3.21 -16.78 7.72
CA PRO A 66 -2.27 -16.82 6.61
C PRO A 66 -2.64 -15.79 5.52
N LEU A 67 -1.62 -15.31 4.83
CA LEU A 67 -1.77 -14.31 3.78
C LEU A 67 -1.41 -14.88 2.41
N VAL A 68 -2.25 -14.59 1.44
CA VAL A 68 -1.93 -14.66 0.01
C VAL A 68 -1.79 -13.22 -0.47
N VAL A 69 -0.60 -12.86 -0.93
CA VAL A 69 -0.29 -11.52 -1.43
C VAL A 69 -0.12 -11.58 -2.93
N VAL A 70 -0.79 -10.68 -3.63
CA VAL A 70 -0.58 -10.43 -5.06
C VAL A 70 0.02 -9.04 -5.19
N TRP A 71 1.21 -8.92 -5.80
CA TRP A 71 1.87 -7.63 -5.97
C TRP A 71 2.53 -7.47 -7.35
N ASP A 72 2.91 -6.24 -7.66
CA ASP A 72 3.59 -5.90 -8.90
C ASP A 72 5.08 -6.32 -8.89
N ASN A 73 5.71 -6.22 -10.06
CA ASN A 73 7.12 -6.56 -10.26
C ASN A 73 8.07 -5.40 -9.90
N LEU A 74 7.80 -4.66 -8.80
CA LEU A 74 8.73 -3.65 -8.32
C LEU A 74 10.08 -4.31 -7.94
N ASN A 75 11.21 -3.68 -8.22
CA ASN A 75 12.55 -4.25 -7.95
C ASN A 75 12.72 -4.78 -6.52
N ALA A 76 12.14 -4.08 -5.52
CA ALA A 76 12.16 -4.55 -4.14
C ALA A 76 11.30 -5.79 -3.90
N HIS A 77 10.27 -6.02 -4.73
CA HIS A 77 9.38 -7.20 -4.61
C HIS A 77 9.98 -8.46 -5.24
N VAL A 78 10.90 -8.30 -6.19
CA VAL A 78 11.54 -9.39 -6.93
C VAL A 78 13.00 -9.61 -6.53
N SER A 79 13.49 -8.92 -5.51
CA SER A 79 14.88 -9.07 -5.04
C SER A 79 15.09 -10.39 -4.30
N ALA A 80 16.30 -10.94 -4.33
CA ALA A 80 16.67 -12.13 -3.56
C ALA A 80 16.42 -11.92 -2.04
N ALA A 81 16.75 -10.74 -1.52
CA ALA A 81 16.50 -10.41 -0.12
C ALA A 81 15.00 -10.43 0.23
N MET A 82 14.12 -10.07 -0.71
CA MET A 82 12.67 -10.20 -0.50
C MET A 82 12.23 -11.67 -0.55
N ALA A 83 12.79 -12.48 -1.44
CA ALA A 83 12.51 -13.92 -1.48
C ALA A 83 12.86 -14.57 -0.13
N ASP A 84 14.06 -14.31 0.41
CA ASP A 84 14.47 -14.79 1.73
C ASP A 84 13.50 -14.38 2.85
N LEU A 85 13.02 -13.12 2.80
CA LEU A 85 12.06 -12.60 3.78
C LEU A 85 10.67 -13.25 3.66
N VAL A 86 10.26 -13.64 2.46
CA VAL A 86 9.01 -14.36 2.20
C VAL A 86 9.14 -15.81 2.66
N ASP A 87 10.24 -16.48 2.33
CA ASP A 87 10.49 -17.90 2.66
C ASP A 87 10.61 -18.11 4.17
N ALA A 88 11.08 -17.10 4.90
CA ALA A 88 11.12 -17.13 6.38
C ALA A 88 9.73 -17.07 7.05
N ARG A 89 8.64 -16.99 6.29
CA ARG A 89 7.25 -16.83 6.79
C ARG A 89 6.34 -17.92 6.27
N ASP A 90 6.10 -18.97 7.04
CA ASP A 90 5.25 -20.12 6.70
C ASP A 90 3.79 -19.74 6.41
N TRP A 91 3.32 -18.65 7.01
CA TRP A 91 1.98 -18.07 6.83
C TRP A 91 1.82 -17.20 5.57
N LEU A 92 2.89 -16.94 4.81
CA LEU A 92 2.90 -16.04 3.66
C LEU A 92 3.06 -16.81 2.34
N ARG A 93 2.18 -16.50 1.39
CA ARG A 93 2.34 -16.90 -0.01
C ARG A 93 2.25 -15.67 -0.89
N VAL A 94 3.14 -15.58 -1.88
CA VAL A 94 3.25 -14.40 -2.75
C VAL A 94 3.11 -14.84 -4.20
N TYR A 95 2.28 -14.09 -4.93
CA TYR A 95 2.12 -14.20 -6.38
C TYR A 95 2.44 -12.85 -7.02
N GLN A 96 3.15 -12.89 -8.13
CA GLN A 96 3.47 -11.69 -8.90
C GLN A 96 2.43 -11.48 -9.99
N LEU A 97 2.00 -10.23 -10.15
CA LEU A 97 1.19 -9.84 -11.31
C LEU A 97 2.02 -10.03 -12.60
N PRO A 98 1.37 -10.36 -13.71
CA PRO A 98 2.04 -10.37 -15.01
C PRO A 98 2.71 -9.02 -15.30
N PRO A 99 3.81 -9.00 -16.05
CA PRO A 99 4.42 -7.74 -16.51
C PRO A 99 3.35 -6.88 -17.21
N TYR A 100 3.40 -5.57 -16.96
CA TYR A 100 2.47 -4.58 -17.53
C TYR A 100 1.00 -4.67 -17.08
N ALA A 101 0.65 -5.57 -16.17
CA ALA A 101 -0.71 -5.72 -15.64
C ALA A 101 -0.96 -4.87 -14.36
N HIS A 102 -0.41 -3.66 -14.32
CA HIS A 102 -0.58 -2.75 -13.18
C HIS A 102 -2.04 -2.31 -12.98
N GLU A 103 -2.86 -2.34 -14.03
CA GLU A 103 -4.31 -2.07 -13.98
C GLU A 103 -5.07 -3.11 -13.14
N LEU A 104 -4.52 -4.29 -12.94
CA LEU A 104 -5.10 -5.31 -12.05
C LEU A 104 -4.77 -5.07 -10.57
N ASN A 105 -3.94 -4.08 -10.25
CA ASN A 105 -3.58 -3.78 -8.88
C ASN A 105 -4.55 -2.76 -8.26
N PRO A 106 -5.43 -3.16 -7.30
CA PRO A 106 -6.45 -2.27 -6.72
C PRO A 106 -5.86 -1.10 -5.93
N VAL A 107 -4.57 -1.12 -5.65
CA VAL A 107 -3.87 -0.01 -4.98
C VAL A 107 -3.60 1.15 -5.96
N GLU A 108 -3.59 0.94 -7.27
CA GLU A 108 -3.38 2.02 -8.24
C GLU A 108 -4.55 3.03 -8.29
N PRO A 109 -5.83 2.63 -8.37
CA PRO A 109 -6.94 3.59 -8.22
C PRO A 109 -6.94 4.30 -6.86
N LEU A 110 -6.53 3.65 -5.77
CA LEU A 110 -6.34 4.30 -4.47
C LEU A 110 -5.30 5.42 -4.55
N TRP A 111 -4.15 5.18 -5.19
CA TRP A 111 -3.11 6.20 -5.37
C TRP A 111 -3.60 7.37 -6.24
N SER A 112 -4.36 7.07 -7.29
CA SER A 112 -4.96 8.09 -8.15
C SER A 112 -5.95 8.95 -7.38
N HIS A 113 -6.80 8.36 -6.55
CA HIS A 113 -7.72 9.06 -5.67
C HIS A 113 -6.98 9.92 -4.63
N LEU A 114 -5.94 9.39 -4.00
CA LEU A 114 -5.11 10.12 -3.04
C LEU A 114 -4.46 11.34 -3.71
N LYS A 115 -3.80 11.15 -4.86
CA LYS A 115 -3.14 12.24 -5.61
C LYS A 115 -4.13 13.35 -5.95
N ARG A 116 -5.31 13.02 -6.49
CA ARG A 116 -6.36 14.00 -6.79
C ARG A 116 -6.80 14.77 -5.53
N SER A 117 -6.96 14.09 -4.40
CA SER A 117 -7.34 14.72 -3.13
C SER A 117 -6.27 15.68 -2.57
N LEU A 118 -5.05 15.62 -3.09
CA LEU A 118 -3.92 16.45 -2.69
C LEU A 118 -3.55 17.54 -3.70
N ALA A 119 -4.14 17.53 -4.91
CA ALA A 119 -3.67 18.33 -6.05
C ALA A 119 -3.69 19.85 -5.81
N ASN A 120 -4.75 20.38 -5.20
CA ASN A 120 -4.95 21.83 -5.06
C ASN A 120 -4.51 22.38 -3.69
N LEU A 121 -3.63 21.69 -2.98
CA LEU A 121 -3.23 22.06 -1.63
C LEU A 121 -1.79 22.62 -1.63
N ALA A 122 -1.64 23.89 -1.29
CA ALA A 122 -0.34 24.51 -1.08
C ALA A 122 0.35 23.91 0.16
N LYS A 123 1.40 23.12 -0.05
CA LYS A 123 2.15 22.46 1.03
C LYS A 123 3.49 23.12 1.20
N ARG A 124 3.69 23.77 2.34
CA ARG A 124 4.90 24.55 2.62
C ARG A 124 6.08 23.70 3.06
N ASN A 125 5.83 22.54 3.71
CA ASN A 125 6.90 21.66 4.19
C ASN A 125 6.52 20.17 4.20
N LEU A 126 7.52 19.30 4.40
CA LEU A 126 7.38 17.85 4.39
C LEU A 126 6.48 17.33 5.54
N ALA A 127 6.53 17.99 6.70
CA ALA A 127 5.73 17.58 7.85
C ALA A 127 4.24 17.80 7.57
N GLN A 128 3.86 18.96 7.03
CA GLN A 128 2.47 19.26 6.63
C GLN A 128 1.98 18.29 5.55
N LEU A 129 2.81 18.01 4.53
CA LEU A 129 2.47 17.02 3.50
C LEU A 129 2.23 15.64 4.11
N THR A 130 3.12 15.21 5.00
CA THR A 130 3.01 13.89 5.67
C THR A 130 1.74 13.79 6.53
N ALA A 131 1.46 14.82 7.33
CA ALA A 131 0.26 14.85 8.17
C ALA A 131 -1.02 14.79 7.32
N LEU A 132 -1.06 15.56 6.23
CA LEU A 132 -2.18 15.56 5.31
C LEU A 132 -2.38 14.20 4.64
N VAL A 133 -1.31 13.59 4.12
CA VAL A 133 -1.33 12.25 3.52
C VAL A 133 -1.89 11.23 4.51
N LYS A 134 -1.38 11.20 5.74
CA LYS A 134 -1.86 10.31 6.81
C LYS A 134 -3.35 10.52 7.08
N THR A 135 -3.79 11.78 7.17
CA THR A 135 -5.20 12.12 7.40
C THR A 135 -6.08 11.61 6.24
N ARG A 136 -5.64 11.77 4.99
CA ARG A 136 -6.40 11.28 3.81
C ARG A 136 -6.47 9.76 3.79
N LEU A 137 -5.34 9.07 4.00
CA LEU A 137 -5.30 7.60 4.05
C LEU A 137 -6.17 7.05 5.19
N LYS A 138 -6.12 7.68 6.38
CA LYS A 138 -6.98 7.31 7.50
C LYS A 138 -8.47 7.46 7.15
N ARG A 139 -8.86 8.56 6.50
CA ARG A 139 -10.24 8.75 6.03
C ARG A 139 -10.68 7.70 5.02
N MET A 140 -9.79 7.28 4.10
CA MET A 140 -10.08 6.19 3.14
C MET A 140 -10.25 4.86 3.88
N GLN A 141 -9.40 4.56 4.85
CA GLN A 141 -9.43 3.34 5.66
C GLN A 141 -10.79 3.14 6.37
N TYR A 142 -11.45 4.24 6.78
CA TYR A 142 -12.76 4.22 7.40
C TYR A 142 -13.94 4.35 6.42
N ARG A 143 -13.70 4.17 5.11
CA ARG A 143 -14.73 4.19 4.07
C ARG A 143 -14.71 2.89 3.26
N PRO A 144 -15.32 1.81 3.76
CA PRO A 144 -15.32 0.51 3.07
C PRO A 144 -15.85 0.61 1.64
N ALA A 145 -16.96 1.32 1.43
CA ALA A 145 -17.54 1.51 0.09
C ALA A 145 -16.57 2.15 -0.93
N LEU A 146 -15.62 2.99 -0.46
CA LEU A 146 -14.58 3.53 -1.33
C LEU A 146 -13.57 2.46 -1.72
N ILE A 147 -13.22 1.57 -0.79
CA ILE A 147 -12.29 0.45 -1.04
C ILE A 147 -12.96 -0.58 -1.97
N ASP A 148 -14.24 -0.88 -1.75
CA ASP A 148 -15.05 -1.72 -2.64
C ASP A 148 -15.08 -1.16 -4.06
N GLY A 149 -15.22 0.17 -4.22
CA GLY A 149 -15.14 0.84 -5.51
C GLY A 149 -13.78 0.68 -6.20
N PHE A 150 -12.67 0.66 -5.47
CA PHE A 150 -11.34 0.40 -6.05
C PHE A 150 -11.22 -1.06 -6.52
N LEU A 151 -11.77 -2.01 -5.79
CA LEU A 151 -11.78 -3.41 -6.17
C LEU A 151 -12.67 -3.64 -7.40
N ALA A 152 -13.86 -3.08 -7.41
CA ALA A 152 -14.78 -3.16 -8.56
C ALA A 152 -14.18 -2.53 -9.82
N SER A 153 -13.39 -1.45 -9.70
CA SER A 153 -12.77 -0.77 -10.85
C SER A 153 -11.74 -1.61 -11.59
N ILE A 154 -11.23 -2.68 -10.96
CA ILE A 154 -10.32 -3.65 -11.57
C ILE A 154 -11.00 -5.00 -11.89
N GLY A 155 -12.34 -5.05 -11.83
CA GLY A 155 -13.13 -6.24 -12.12
C GLY A 155 -13.22 -7.26 -11.00
N LEU A 156 -12.76 -6.94 -9.78
CA LEU A 156 -12.92 -7.81 -8.60
C LEU A 156 -14.29 -7.60 -7.97
N ASP A 157 -15.19 -8.54 -8.15
CA ASP A 157 -16.45 -8.62 -7.43
C ASP A 157 -16.28 -9.47 -6.16
N LEU A 158 -16.42 -8.83 -5.01
CA LEU A 158 -16.36 -9.49 -3.71
C LEU A 158 -17.72 -9.91 -3.16
N THR A 159 -18.80 -9.65 -3.86
CA THR A 159 -20.17 -9.98 -3.44
C THR A 159 -20.31 -11.44 -3.00
N PRO A 160 -19.68 -12.43 -3.69
CA PRO A 160 -19.74 -13.83 -3.26
C PRO A 160 -19.03 -14.12 -1.92
N PHE A 161 -18.11 -13.26 -1.49
CA PHE A 161 -17.25 -13.45 -0.31
C PHE A 161 -17.65 -12.61 0.89
N CYS A 162 -18.42 -11.56 0.67
CA CYS A 162 -18.91 -10.66 1.70
C CYS A 162 -20.38 -10.95 1.99
N ASN A 163 -20.67 -11.82 2.96
CA ASN A 163 -22.04 -11.94 3.46
C ASN A 163 -22.32 -10.71 4.36
N PRO A 164 -23.31 -9.85 4.03
CA PRO A 164 -23.60 -8.63 4.79
C PRO A 164 -24.25 -8.87 6.17
N ARG A 165 -24.32 -10.12 6.63
CA ARG A 165 -24.98 -10.49 7.88
C ARG A 165 -24.00 -10.89 8.99
N ASN A 166 -23.01 -10.04 9.27
CA ASN A 166 -22.31 -10.03 10.57
C ASN A 166 -21.72 -8.65 10.83
#